data_2a1198e162c7f6a76014a8a97f22308d
#
_entry.id   2a1198e162c7f6a76014a8a97f22308d
#
_cell.length_a   1.000
_cell.length_b   1.000
_cell.length_c   1.000
_cell.angle_alpha   90.00
_cell.angle_beta   90.00
_cell.angle_gamma   90.00
#
_symmetry.space_group_name_H-M   'P 1'
#
loop_
_entity.id
_entity.type
_entity.pdbx_description
1 polymer ?
#
loop_
_entity_poly.entity_id
_entity_poly.type
_entity_poly.pdbx_seq_one_letter_code
_entity_poly.pdbx_strand_id
1 'polypeptide(L)'
;MENGDVVEAVTETVEVVEQEQAPEQEYREPIILDRPIQTVGRRKEAVVRVRLVPGTGQFNLDGRSLENYFPNKVHQQLIKAPLVTVDRLEHFDIFAHLDGGGPSGQAGALRLAIARALILVQPEDRPALKKAGFLTRDPRAIERKKYGLKKARKAPQYSKR
;
A
#
# COMPACT_ATOMS: atom_id res chain seq x y z
N MET A 1 37.77 -0.33 62.26
CA MET A 1 36.33 -0.40 62.55
C MET A 1 35.67 0.58 61.57
N GLU A 2 34.61 0.17 60.91
CA GLU A 2 33.86 0.90 59.90
C GLU A 2 34.33 0.74 58.44
N ASN A 3 33.94 -0.35 57.84
CA ASN A 3 33.78 -0.53 56.41
C ASN A 3 32.74 -1.65 56.18
N GLY A 4 31.45 -1.34 56.33
CA GLY A 4 30.41 -2.34 56.24
C GLY A 4 29.07 -1.89 55.64
N ASP A 5 28.89 -0.59 55.28
CA ASP A 5 27.55 -0.07 55.01
C ASP A 5 27.35 0.55 53.63
N VAL A 6 28.18 0.23 52.63
CA VAL A 6 28.06 0.86 51.29
C VAL A 6 27.66 -0.13 50.19
N VAL A 7 27.50 -1.40 50.50
CA VAL A 7 27.22 -2.44 49.45
C VAL A 7 25.74 -2.85 49.35
N GLU A 8 24.87 -2.46 50.30
CA GLU A 8 23.44 -2.83 50.26
C GLU A 8 22.51 -1.84 49.52
N ALA A 9 22.98 -0.65 49.19
CA ALA A 9 22.14 0.38 48.50
C ALA A 9 22.17 0.31 46.97
N VAL A 10 22.95 -0.59 46.37
CA VAL A 10 23.11 -0.65 44.89
C VAL A 10 22.31 -1.77 44.24
N THR A 11 21.77 -2.69 45.04
CA THR A 11 20.99 -3.84 44.51
C THR A 11 19.47 -3.61 44.39
N GLU A 12 18.94 -2.52 44.96
CA GLU A 12 17.50 -2.25 44.93
C GLU A 12 17.01 -1.35 43.78
N THR A 13 17.91 -0.84 42.93
CA THR A 13 17.53 0.07 41.84
C THR A 13 17.54 -0.56 40.42
N VAL A 14 17.73 -1.87 40.32
CA VAL A 14 17.81 -2.58 39.01
C VAL A 14 16.56 -3.37 38.63
N GLU A 15 15.57 -3.50 39.54
CA GLU A 15 14.38 -4.34 39.28
C GLU A 15 13.10 -3.61 38.85
N VAL A 16 13.15 -2.34 38.49
CA VAL A 16 11.94 -1.56 38.09
C VAL A 16 11.92 -1.16 36.61
N VAL A 17 12.74 -1.72 35.78
CA VAL A 17 12.70 -1.41 34.31
C VAL A 17 12.63 -2.69 33.52
N GLU A 18 11.54 -3.46 33.59
CA GLU A 18 11.19 -4.41 32.53
C GLU A 18 9.74 -4.91 32.66
N GLN A 19 8.80 -4.00 32.51
CA GLN A 19 7.46 -4.35 32.02
C GLN A 19 7.14 -3.45 30.83
N GLU A 20 7.86 -3.68 29.73
CA GLU A 20 7.44 -3.26 28.42
C GLU A 20 6.20 -4.09 28.06
N GLN A 21 5.03 -3.50 28.28
CA GLN A 21 3.75 -4.04 27.86
C GLN A 21 3.82 -4.26 26.36
N ALA A 22 3.90 -5.52 25.95
CA ALA A 22 3.65 -5.92 24.57
C ALA A 22 2.29 -5.32 24.14
N PRO A 23 2.19 -4.69 22.96
CA PRO A 23 0.93 -4.12 22.52
C PRO A 23 -0.10 -5.26 22.46
N GLU A 24 -1.17 -5.15 23.24
CA GLU A 24 -2.34 -6.02 23.12
C GLU A 24 -2.80 -5.93 21.66
N GLN A 25 -2.55 -6.99 20.91
CA GLN A 25 -3.13 -7.15 19.58
C GLN A 25 -4.64 -7.28 19.80
N GLU A 26 -5.36 -6.17 19.62
CA GLU A 26 -6.82 -6.20 19.56
C GLU A 26 -7.23 -7.28 18.57
N TYR A 27 -7.82 -8.35 19.08
CA TYR A 27 -8.43 -9.42 18.30
C TYR A 27 -9.56 -8.80 17.48
N ARG A 28 -9.24 -8.39 16.26
CA ARG A 28 -10.26 -7.91 15.32
C ARG A 28 -10.98 -9.13 14.76
N GLU A 29 -12.28 -9.15 14.91
CA GLU A 29 -13.13 -10.25 14.44
C GLU A 29 -12.88 -10.55 12.96
N PRO A 30 -12.87 -11.83 12.55
CA PRO A 30 -12.69 -12.19 11.16
C PRO A 30 -13.85 -11.64 10.32
N ILE A 31 -13.52 -10.88 9.30
CA ILE A 31 -14.52 -10.29 8.40
C ILE A 31 -15.05 -11.39 7.49
N ILE A 32 -16.30 -11.80 7.72
CA ILE A 32 -17.00 -12.77 6.90
C ILE A 32 -17.56 -12.05 5.67
N LEU A 33 -17.03 -12.37 4.50
CA LEU A 33 -17.56 -11.88 3.23
C LEU A 33 -18.39 -12.98 2.56
N ASP A 34 -19.67 -12.73 2.35
CA ASP A 34 -20.58 -13.65 1.65
C ASP A 34 -20.16 -13.89 0.20
N ARG A 35 -19.48 -12.93 -0.41
CA ARG A 35 -19.02 -12.96 -1.79
C ARG A 35 -17.72 -12.20 -1.99
N PRO A 36 -16.90 -12.60 -2.97
CA PRO A 36 -15.67 -11.87 -3.29
C PRO A 36 -15.98 -10.46 -3.79
N ILE A 37 -15.25 -9.48 -3.27
CA ILE A 37 -15.40 -8.08 -3.69
C ILE A 37 -14.56 -7.83 -4.92
N GLN A 38 -15.17 -7.25 -5.94
CA GLN A 38 -14.50 -6.88 -7.19
C GLN A 38 -14.44 -5.36 -7.34
N THR A 39 -13.26 -4.85 -7.66
CA THR A 39 -13.05 -3.41 -7.89
C THR A 39 -12.09 -3.17 -9.05
N VAL A 40 -12.13 -1.93 -9.56
CA VAL A 40 -11.27 -1.49 -10.66
C VAL A 40 -10.49 -0.26 -10.24
N GLY A 41 -9.17 -0.29 -10.49
CA GLY A 41 -8.29 0.87 -10.40
C GLY A 41 -7.70 1.22 -11.75
N ARG A 42 -7.43 2.52 -11.96
CA ARG A 42 -6.85 3.02 -13.22
C ARG A 42 -5.79 4.07 -12.92
N ARG A 43 -4.68 4.01 -13.63
CA ARG A 43 -3.64 5.05 -13.62
C ARG A 43 -2.91 5.10 -14.95
N LYS A 44 -2.78 6.30 -15.55
CA LYS A 44 -2.28 6.45 -16.95
C LYS A 44 -3.07 5.52 -17.88
N GLU A 45 -2.39 4.66 -18.63
CA GLU A 45 -2.99 3.65 -19.52
C GLU A 45 -3.26 2.30 -18.81
N ALA A 46 -2.84 2.16 -17.53
CA ALA A 46 -3.02 0.91 -16.80
C ALA A 46 -4.44 0.79 -16.24
N VAL A 47 -5.03 -0.38 -16.42
CA VAL A 47 -6.31 -0.80 -15.85
C VAL A 47 -6.07 -2.07 -15.05
N VAL A 48 -6.54 -2.10 -13.82
CA VAL A 48 -6.39 -3.25 -12.92
C VAL A 48 -7.74 -3.63 -12.36
N ARG A 49 -8.11 -4.90 -12.49
CA ARG A 49 -9.29 -5.51 -11.85
C ARG A 49 -8.81 -6.33 -10.66
N VAL A 50 -9.32 -6.02 -9.49
CA VAL A 50 -8.99 -6.71 -8.24
C VAL A 50 -10.20 -7.48 -7.77
N ARG A 51 -9.94 -8.71 -7.34
CA ARG A 51 -10.87 -9.56 -6.61
C ARG A 51 -10.28 -9.80 -5.21
N LEU A 52 -10.96 -9.31 -4.19
CA LEU A 52 -10.58 -9.46 -2.79
C LEU A 52 -11.37 -10.61 -2.18
N VAL A 53 -10.67 -11.51 -1.50
CA VAL A 53 -11.25 -12.70 -0.84
C VAL A 53 -10.66 -12.74 0.58
N PRO A 54 -11.39 -13.20 1.60
CA PRO A 54 -10.79 -13.48 2.92
C PRO A 54 -9.68 -14.51 2.78
N GLY A 55 -8.56 -14.28 3.44
CA GLY A 55 -7.39 -15.14 3.29
C GLY A 55 -6.23 -14.78 4.21
N THR A 56 -5.02 -15.05 3.78
CA THR A 56 -3.77 -14.96 4.55
C THR A 56 -2.82 -13.86 4.10
N GLY A 57 -3.26 -12.95 3.24
CA GLY A 57 -2.42 -11.84 2.74
C GLY A 57 -1.64 -12.17 1.47
N GLN A 58 -2.06 -13.18 0.70
CA GLN A 58 -1.38 -13.55 -0.53
C GLN A 58 -1.80 -12.66 -1.71
N PHE A 59 -0.81 -12.36 -2.56
CA PHE A 59 -1.04 -11.61 -3.80
C PHE A 59 -0.82 -12.51 -5.00
N ASN A 60 -1.84 -12.67 -5.81
CA ASN A 60 -1.79 -13.36 -7.09
C ASN A 60 -2.08 -12.36 -8.21
N LEU A 61 -1.05 -12.01 -8.98
CA LEU A 61 -1.08 -11.02 -10.05
C LEU A 61 -0.88 -11.74 -11.40
N ASP A 62 -1.94 -11.97 -12.13
CA ASP A 62 -1.91 -12.75 -13.38
C ASP A 62 -1.16 -14.10 -13.25
N GLY A 63 -1.39 -14.82 -12.14
CA GLY A 63 -0.73 -16.10 -11.83
C GLY A 63 0.67 -15.99 -11.26
N ARG A 64 1.17 -14.77 -10.94
CA ARG A 64 2.49 -14.52 -10.36
C ARG A 64 2.37 -13.93 -8.96
N SER A 65 3.37 -14.18 -8.10
CA SER A 65 3.47 -13.50 -6.82
C SER A 65 3.80 -12.02 -6.98
N LEU A 66 3.50 -11.22 -5.94
CA LEU A 66 3.81 -9.78 -5.92
C LEU A 66 5.28 -9.49 -6.20
N GLU A 67 6.19 -10.29 -5.65
CA GLU A 67 7.65 -10.11 -5.79
C GLU A 67 8.13 -10.40 -7.21
N ASN A 68 7.57 -11.44 -7.83
CA ASN A 68 7.92 -11.80 -9.20
C ASN A 68 7.37 -10.82 -10.23
N TYR A 69 6.19 -10.24 -9.98
CA TYR A 69 5.58 -9.27 -10.90
C TYR A 69 6.16 -7.86 -10.72
N PHE A 70 6.40 -7.43 -9.48
CA PHE A 70 7.00 -6.14 -9.11
C PHE A 70 8.31 -6.35 -8.34
N PRO A 71 9.45 -6.55 -9.03
CA PRO A 71 10.74 -6.74 -8.36
C PRO A 71 11.21 -5.49 -7.58
N ASN A 72 10.68 -4.31 -7.91
CA ASN A 72 11.00 -3.08 -7.21
C ASN A 72 10.23 -2.99 -5.87
N LYS A 73 10.97 -2.96 -4.74
CA LYS A 73 10.42 -2.86 -3.38
C LYS A 73 9.54 -1.62 -3.17
N VAL A 74 9.83 -0.50 -3.85
CA VAL A 74 9.02 0.72 -3.78
C VAL A 74 7.61 0.49 -4.34
N HIS A 75 7.49 -0.28 -5.43
CA HIS A 75 6.17 -0.64 -5.96
C HIS A 75 5.43 -1.60 -5.03
N GLN A 76 6.11 -2.55 -4.41
CA GLN A 76 5.51 -3.47 -3.44
C GLN A 76 4.98 -2.71 -2.21
N GLN A 77 5.76 -1.79 -1.65
CA GLN A 77 5.34 -0.93 -0.54
C GLN A 77 4.13 -0.06 -0.92
N LEU A 78 4.15 0.54 -2.13
CA LEU A 78 3.05 1.34 -2.64
C LEU A 78 1.74 0.55 -2.74
N ILE A 79 1.82 -0.71 -3.15
CA ILE A 79 0.66 -1.60 -3.29
C ILE A 79 0.13 -2.03 -1.92
N LYS A 80 1.01 -2.34 -0.97
CA LYS A 80 0.65 -2.74 0.39
C LYS A 80 0.15 -1.58 1.27
N ALA A 81 0.51 -0.33 0.94
CA ALA A 81 0.21 0.85 1.75
C ALA A 81 -1.26 0.98 2.20
N PRO A 82 -2.29 0.78 1.37
CA PRO A 82 -3.68 0.84 1.82
C PRO A 82 -4.02 -0.19 2.90
N LEU A 83 -3.49 -1.41 2.78
CA LEU A 83 -3.71 -2.49 3.75
C LEU A 83 -3.01 -2.21 5.09
N VAL A 84 -1.78 -1.67 5.02
CA VAL A 84 -1.03 -1.26 6.21
C VAL A 84 -1.73 -0.11 6.94
N THR A 85 -2.31 0.86 6.22
CA THR A 85 -3.01 2.01 6.84
C THR A 85 -4.25 1.60 7.64
N VAL A 86 -4.87 0.48 7.32
CA VAL A 86 -6.05 -0.06 8.02
C VAL A 86 -5.73 -1.34 8.81
N ASP A 87 -4.44 -1.69 8.96
CA ASP A 87 -3.93 -2.88 9.69
C ASP A 87 -4.58 -4.19 9.27
N ARG A 88 -4.75 -4.40 7.94
CA ARG A 88 -5.40 -5.60 7.39
C ARG A 88 -4.57 -6.33 6.36
N LEU A 89 -3.26 -6.35 6.55
CA LEU A 89 -2.33 -6.93 5.59
C LEU A 89 -2.57 -8.44 5.41
N GLU A 90 -2.89 -9.14 6.47
CA GLU A 90 -3.00 -10.61 6.52
C GLU A 90 -4.44 -11.14 6.49
N HIS A 91 -5.42 -10.27 6.31
CA HIS A 91 -6.84 -10.66 6.35
C HIS A 91 -7.42 -11.03 4.98
N PHE A 92 -6.75 -10.65 3.90
CA PHE A 92 -7.30 -10.78 2.54
C PHE A 92 -6.29 -11.30 1.55
N ASP A 93 -6.72 -12.24 0.71
CA ASP A 93 -6.02 -12.64 -0.49
C ASP A 93 -6.48 -11.78 -1.67
N ILE A 94 -5.52 -11.34 -2.48
CA ILE A 94 -5.73 -10.39 -3.57
C ILE A 94 -5.40 -11.05 -4.90
N PHE A 95 -6.43 -11.28 -5.68
CA PHE A 95 -6.31 -11.71 -7.07
C PHE A 95 -6.47 -10.49 -7.96
N ALA A 96 -5.47 -10.19 -8.79
CA ALA A 96 -5.53 -9.05 -9.68
C ALA A 96 -5.19 -9.43 -11.10
N HIS A 97 -5.95 -8.84 -12.03
CA HIS A 97 -5.68 -8.88 -13.46
C HIS A 97 -5.25 -7.48 -13.92
N LEU A 98 -4.07 -7.41 -14.55
CA LEU A 98 -3.41 -6.16 -14.88
C LEU A 98 -3.29 -5.99 -16.40
N ASP A 99 -3.90 -4.95 -16.93
CA ASP A 99 -3.89 -4.64 -18.36
C ASP A 99 -3.24 -3.27 -18.62
N GLY A 100 -2.47 -3.20 -19.69
CA GLY A 100 -1.93 -1.96 -20.25
C GLY A 100 -0.92 -1.23 -19.38
N GLY A 101 -0.36 -0.15 -19.93
CA GLY A 101 0.59 0.70 -19.26
C GLY A 101 1.92 0.01 -18.92
N GLY A 102 2.60 0.51 -17.90
CA GLY A 102 3.87 -0.04 -17.39
C GLY A 102 3.83 -0.30 -15.89
N PRO A 103 4.88 -0.91 -15.30
CA PRO A 103 4.89 -1.35 -13.90
C PRO A 103 4.50 -0.24 -12.91
N SER A 104 5.00 0.98 -13.08
CA SER A 104 4.66 2.12 -12.22
C SER A 104 3.18 2.55 -12.33
N GLY A 105 2.59 2.46 -13.54
CA GLY A 105 1.16 2.73 -13.76
C GLY A 105 0.30 1.65 -13.11
N GLN A 106 0.67 0.39 -13.33
CA GLN A 106 -0.02 -0.78 -12.80
C GLN A 106 0.01 -0.82 -11.27
N ALA A 107 1.17 -0.54 -10.64
CA ALA A 107 1.28 -0.45 -9.18
C ALA A 107 0.35 0.62 -8.59
N GLY A 108 0.29 1.80 -9.20
CA GLY A 108 -0.63 2.87 -8.77
C GLY A 108 -2.10 2.55 -9.02
N ALA A 109 -2.42 1.84 -10.11
CA ALA A 109 -3.78 1.39 -10.39
C ALA A 109 -4.21 0.30 -9.40
N LEU A 110 -3.32 -0.64 -9.08
CA LEU A 110 -3.55 -1.70 -8.11
C LEU A 110 -3.80 -1.13 -6.70
N ARG A 111 -2.97 -0.15 -6.27
CA ARG A 111 -3.19 0.56 -5.01
C ARG A 111 -4.59 1.15 -4.90
N LEU A 112 -5.04 1.84 -5.95
CA LEU A 112 -6.38 2.45 -5.98
C LEU A 112 -7.48 1.39 -5.93
N ALA A 113 -7.32 0.27 -6.64
CA ALA A 113 -8.29 -0.81 -6.63
C ALA A 113 -8.42 -1.45 -5.24
N ILE A 114 -7.28 -1.73 -4.57
CA ILE A 114 -7.26 -2.26 -3.20
C ILE A 114 -7.96 -1.30 -2.23
N ALA A 115 -7.63 0.00 -2.26
CA ALA A 115 -8.27 0.98 -1.39
C ALA A 115 -9.80 1.05 -1.60
N ARG A 116 -10.27 0.93 -2.83
CA ARG A 116 -11.70 0.86 -3.14
C ARG A 116 -12.34 -0.43 -2.62
N ALA A 117 -11.64 -1.56 -2.71
CA ALA A 117 -12.12 -2.83 -2.21
C ALA A 117 -12.29 -2.80 -0.69
N LEU A 118 -11.31 -2.25 0.04
CA LEU A 118 -11.36 -2.11 1.49
C LEU A 118 -12.57 -1.31 1.98
N ILE A 119 -12.95 -0.23 1.29
CA ILE A 119 -14.16 0.55 1.63
C ILE A 119 -15.44 -0.26 1.43
N LEU A 120 -15.48 -1.15 0.43
CA LEU A 120 -16.66 -2.01 0.22
C LEU A 120 -16.76 -3.11 1.28
N VAL A 121 -15.63 -3.52 1.86
CA VAL A 121 -15.58 -4.43 3.02
C VAL A 121 -16.08 -3.71 4.26
N GLN A 122 -15.47 -2.56 4.56
CA GLN A 122 -15.77 -1.77 5.75
C GLN A 122 -15.79 -0.28 5.41
N PRO A 123 -16.98 0.33 5.40
CA PRO A 123 -17.14 1.75 5.09
C PRO A 123 -16.43 2.68 6.09
N GLU A 124 -16.20 2.22 7.32
CA GLU A 124 -15.53 2.97 8.39
C GLU A 124 -14.06 3.28 8.09
N ASP A 125 -13.39 2.50 7.24
CA ASP A 125 -12.00 2.73 6.83
C ASP A 125 -11.86 3.90 5.83
N ARG A 126 -12.96 4.37 5.27
CA ARG A 126 -12.97 5.43 4.25
C ARG A 126 -12.29 6.73 4.69
N PRO A 127 -12.51 7.27 5.91
CA PRO A 127 -11.82 8.49 6.35
C PRO A 127 -10.30 8.36 6.37
N ALA A 128 -9.77 7.25 6.89
CA ALA A 128 -8.34 6.97 6.96
C ALA A 128 -7.72 6.87 5.56
N LEU A 129 -8.33 6.07 4.67
CA LEU A 129 -7.88 5.91 3.29
C LEU A 129 -7.99 7.19 2.45
N LYS A 130 -9.00 8.04 2.71
CA LYS A 130 -9.15 9.34 2.06
C LYS A 130 -8.09 10.32 2.54
N LYS A 131 -7.81 10.39 3.85
CA LYS A 131 -6.75 11.23 4.44
C LYS A 131 -5.38 10.86 3.87
N ALA A 132 -5.08 9.58 3.70
CA ALA A 132 -3.86 9.08 3.07
C ALA A 132 -3.80 9.29 1.53
N GLY A 133 -4.89 9.76 0.89
CA GLY A 133 -4.94 10.05 -0.55
C GLY A 133 -5.02 8.81 -1.45
N PHE A 134 -5.38 7.63 -0.93
CA PHE A 134 -5.44 6.40 -1.72
C PHE A 134 -6.68 6.26 -2.60
N LEU A 135 -7.72 7.04 -2.34
CA LEU A 135 -8.99 6.98 -3.09
C LEU A 135 -9.02 7.88 -4.32
N THR A 136 -8.09 8.81 -4.43
CA THR A 136 -8.01 9.74 -5.54
C THR A 136 -7.21 9.13 -6.70
N ARG A 137 -7.80 9.13 -7.90
CA ARG A 137 -7.08 8.76 -9.11
C ARG A 137 -6.04 9.83 -9.44
N ASP A 138 -4.79 9.44 -9.72
CA ASP A 138 -3.75 10.32 -10.24
C ASP A 138 -4.09 10.70 -11.70
N PRO A 139 -4.38 11.99 -11.99
CA PRO A 139 -4.78 12.44 -13.33
C PRO A 139 -3.59 12.61 -14.29
N ARG A 140 -2.35 12.53 -13.79
CA ARG A 140 -1.15 12.75 -14.60
C ARG A 140 -1.04 11.70 -15.71
N ALA A 141 -1.10 12.16 -16.97
CA ALA A 141 -0.93 11.36 -18.16
C ALA A 141 0.07 12.02 -19.12
N ILE A 142 0.50 11.31 -20.14
CA ILE A 142 1.39 11.86 -21.18
C ILE A 142 0.59 12.83 -22.02
N GLU A 143 1.10 14.06 -22.15
CA GLU A 143 0.51 15.06 -23.04
C GLU A 143 0.62 14.64 -24.50
N ARG A 144 -0.45 14.86 -25.26
CA ARG A 144 -0.47 14.60 -26.70
C ARG A 144 0.55 15.49 -27.43
N LYS A 145 1.28 14.93 -28.37
CA LYS A 145 2.11 15.69 -29.31
C LYS A 145 1.25 16.72 -30.04
N LYS A 146 1.73 17.96 -30.17
CA LYS A 146 1.04 19.06 -30.87
C LYS A 146 1.66 19.26 -32.26
N TYR A 147 0.87 19.74 -33.19
CA TYR A 147 1.37 20.09 -34.51
C TYR A 147 2.39 21.24 -34.40
N GLY A 148 3.37 21.31 -35.31
CA GLY A 148 4.43 22.31 -35.28
C GLY A 148 5.51 22.08 -34.22
N LEU A 149 5.32 21.17 -33.26
CA LEU A 149 6.30 20.82 -32.23
C LEU A 149 6.87 19.42 -32.44
N LYS A 150 8.13 19.20 -32.01
CA LYS A 150 8.76 17.86 -32.04
C LYS A 150 8.18 16.89 -31.01
N LYS A 151 7.74 17.40 -29.83
CA LYS A 151 7.04 16.68 -28.77
C LYS A 151 5.86 17.51 -28.29
N ALA A 152 5.28 17.19 -27.13
CA ALA A 152 4.14 17.95 -26.56
C ALA A 152 4.47 19.44 -26.35
N ARG A 153 5.71 19.75 -25.95
CA ARG A 153 6.17 21.12 -25.65
C ARG A 153 7.51 21.50 -26.28
N LYS A 154 8.21 20.57 -26.94
CA LYS A 154 9.54 20.81 -27.54
C LYS A 154 9.38 21.40 -28.94
N ALA A 155 9.80 22.66 -29.11
CA ALA A 155 9.87 23.32 -30.40
C ALA A 155 11.01 22.77 -31.28
N PRO A 156 10.89 22.87 -32.63
CA PRO A 156 12.02 22.62 -33.53
C PRO A 156 13.12 23.67 -33.31
N GLN A 157 14.35 23.30 -33.68
CA GLN A 157 15.51 24.20 -33.65
C GLN A 157 15.26 25.37 -34.60
N TYR A 158 15.43 26.60 -34.09
CA TYR A 158 15.38 27.79 -34.93
C TYR A 158 16.68 27.85 -35.74
N SER A 159 16.55 27.98 -37.06
CA SER A 159 17.67 28.16 -37.99
C SER A 159 17.80 29.66 -38.31
N LYS A 160 18.87 30.29 -37.81
CA LYS A 160 19.27 31.61 -38.30
C LYS A 160 19.88 31.48 -39.70
N ARG A 161 19.41 32.22 -40.63
CA ARG A 161 20.09 32.56 -41.89
C ARG A 161 20.48 33.99 -41.84
#